data_8235f66d5d3d204ed0b2d7fdd9c32655
#
_entry.id   8235f66d5d3d204ed0b2d7fdd9c32655
#
_cell.length_a   1.000
_cell.length_b   1.000
_cell.length_c   1.000
_cell.angle_alpha   90.00
_cell.angle_beta   90.00
_cell.angle_gamma   90.00
#
_symmetry.space_group_name_H-M   'P 1'
#
loop_
_entity.id
_entity.type
_entity.pdbx_description
1 polymer ?
#
loop_
_entity_poly.entity_id
_entity_poly.type
_entity_poly.pdbx_seq_one_letter_code
_entity_poly.pdbx_strand_id
1 'polypeptide(L)'
;MGESGTELLFRLIRNAVVASPSGGSVVGTSLEHPASRSAAKKWSNEMGYTYLSVPHSVETGTVNPKNYADKISDTTRVVTIVHASPVTGMGTKIKEISKIVRQKAPLAFIIVDGIQHAAHGGIDIETYNIDGYVISPYKMFSRHGFGIAWVSDRLRNTPHEKLDGGPSDNWELGTRDTGAYATMSDVKEYMCWLGKEFTKNNDSREQIKAAGKAIQDYERKITDALVNGLDNLKGLADFEDVETVSYTHLRAHETL
;
A
#
# COMPACT_ATOMS: atom_id res chain seq x y z
N MET A 1 -1.93 -11.01 11.51
CA MET A 1 -1.75 -9.64 12.07
C MET A 1 -0.35 -9.49 12.65
N GLY A 2 0.11 -8.24 12.89
CA GLY A 2 1.43 -7.93 13.45
C GLY A 2 1.39 -6.73 14.37
N GLU A 3 2.51 -6.32 14.92
CA GLU A 3 2.60 -5.20 15.87
C GLU A 3 2.44 -3.82 15.23
N SER A 4 2.72 -3.73 13.94
CA SER A 4 2.55 -2.52 13.14
C SER A 4 2.63 -2.83 11.65
N GLY A 5 2.19 -1.91 10.81
CA GLY A 5 2.43 -2.04 9.36
C GLY A 5 3.91 -2.07 9.01
N THR A 6 4.75 -1.33 9.72
CA THR A 6 6.22 -1.36 9.55
C THR A 6 6.79 -2.76 9.80
N GLU A 7 6.43 -3.38 10.91
CA GLU A 7 6.87 -4.74 11.24
C GLU A 7 6.45 -5.74 10.17
N LEU A 8 5.18 -5.66 9.73
CA LEU A 8 4.66 -6.53 8.68
C LEU A 8 5.36 -6.34 7.34
N LEU A 9 5.66 -5.10 6.93
CA LEU A 9 6.45 -4.83 5.72
C LEU A 9 7.84 -5.47 5.81
N PHE A 10 8.53 -5.31 6.95
CA PHE A 10 9.83 -5.95 7.15
C PHE A 10 9.73 -7.47 7.05
N ARG A 11 8.72 -8.08 7.66
CA ARG A 11 8.50 -9.52 7.65
C ARG A 11 8.15 -10.05 6.25
N LEU A 12 7.19 -9.44 5.56
CA LEU A 12 6.78 -9.89 4.23
C LEU A 12 7.91 -9.77 3.21
N ILE A 13 8.61 -8.63 3.21
CA ILE A 13 9.73 -8.39 2.28
C ILE A 13 10.87 -9.36 2.58
N ARG A 14 11.23 -9.57 3.86
CA ARG A 14 12.23 -10.59 4.24
C ARG A 14 11.86 -11.97 3.70
N ASN A 15 10.64 -12.41 3.98
CA ASN A 15 10.21 -13.76 3.60
C ASN A 15 10.17 -13.94 2.07
N ALA A 16 9.73 -12.92 1.33
CA ALA A 16 9.77 -12.92 -0.12
C ALA A 16 11.21 -13.01 -0.66
N VAL A 17 12.15 -12.28 -0.05
CA VAL A 17 13.57 -12.31 -0.46
C VAL A 17 14.20 -13.67 -0.12
N VAL A 18 14.01 -14.17 1.09
CA VAL A 18 14.58 -15.46 1.55
C VAL A 18 14.03 -16.65 0.75
N ALA A 19 12.76 -16.61 0.37
CA ALA A 19 12.12 -17.65 -0.43
C ALA A 19 12.50 -17.62 -1.91
N SER A 20 13.15 -16.58 -2.35
CA SER A 20 13.54 -16.41 -3.77
C SER A 20 14.87 -17.08 -4.07
N PRO A 21 15.10 -17.56 -5.32
CA PRO A 21 16.40 -18.07 -5.74
C PRO A 21 17.51 -17.03 -5.54
N SER A 22 18.71 -17.48 -5.18
CA SER A 22 19.87 -16.60 -4.97
C SER A 22 20.19 -15.74 -6.21
N GLY A 23 20.63 -14.51 -5.96
CA GLY A 23 20.98 -13.53 -6.98
C GLY A 23 19.77 -12.86 -7.64
N GLY A 24 20.01 -11.73 -8.27
CA GLY A 24 18.98 -10.93 -8.92
C GLY A 24 18.74 -9.60 -8.23
N SER A 25 17.52 -9.07 -8.36
CA SER A 25 17.20 -7.74 -7.85
C SER A 25 15.93 -7.68 -7.02
N VAL A 26 15.91 -6.70 -6.11
CA VAL A 26 14.71 -6.20 -5.44
C VAL A 26 14.46 -4.79 -5.98
N VAL A 27 13.24 -4.53 -6.46
CA VAL A 27 12.87 -3.26 -7.09
C VAL A 27 11.85 -2.54 -6.22
N GLY A 28 12.11 -1.29 -5.89
CA GLY A 28 11.19 -0.41 -5.18
C GLY A 28 11.17 0.98 -5.81
N THR A 29 10.57 1.98 -5.13
CA THR A 29 10.51 3.35 -5.63
C THR A 29 11.15 4.35 -4.68
N SER A 30 11.42 5.56 -5.22
CA SER A 30 11.85 6.70 -4.40
C SER A 30 10.72 7.28 -3.54
N LEU A 31 9.46 6.95 -3.83
CA LEU A 31 8.28 7.43 -3.10
C LEU A 31 7.84 6.55 -1.94
N GLU A 32 8.51 5.42 -1.71
CA GLU A 32 8.13 4.51 -0.64
C GLU A 32 8.40 5.10 0.75
N HIS A 33 7.53 4.72 1.68
CA HIS A 33 7.77 4.96 3.10
C HIS A 33 9.11 4.34 3.52
N PRO A 34 9.86 4.95 4.46
CA PRO A 34 11.12 4.39 4.98
C PRO A 34 11.03 2.92 5.42
N ALA A 35 9.87 2.45 5.90
CA ALA A 35 9.67 1.05 6.27
C ALA A 35 9.92 0.08 5.11
N SER A 36 9.23 0.25 3.98
CA SER A 36 9.41 -0.59 2.78
C SER A 36 10.82 -0.47 2.23
N ARG A 37 11.30 0.77 2.07
CA ARG A 37 12.62 1.05 1.51
C ARG A 37 13.76 0.47 2.35
N SER A 38 13.68 0.60 3.69
CA SER A 38 14.70 0.06 4.60
C SER A 38 14.68 -1.46 4.60
N ALA A 39 13.50 -2.09 4.64
CA ALA A 39 13.37 -3.53 4.57
C ALA A 39 13.95 -4.08 3.25
N ALA A 40 13.56 -3.49 2.11
CA ALA A 40 14.05 -3.90 0.80
C ALA A 40 15.57 -3.79 0.70
N LYS A 41 16.17 -2.66 1.12
CA LYS A 41 17.63 -2.47 1.12
C LYS A 41 18.34 -3.43 2.04
N LYS A 42 17.86 -3.57 3.30
CA LYS A 42 18.47 -4.46 4.29
C LYS A 42 18.54 -5.89 3.76
N TRP A 43 17.41 -6.46 3.38
CA TRP A 43 17.34 -7.86 2.98
C TRP A 43 18.01 -8.12 1.63
N SER A 44 17.99 -7.14 0.71
CA SER A 44 18.80 -7.24 -0.50
C SER A 44 20.28 -7.39 -0.18
N ASN A 45 20.81 -6.52 0.68
CA ASN A 45 22.23 -6.55 1.04
C ASN A 45 22.60 -7.86 1.75
N GLU A 46 21.80 -8.33 2.70
CA GLU A 46 22.09 -9.54 3.46
C GLU A 46 22.04 -10.81 2.61
N MET A 47 21.17 -10.84 1.59
CA MET A 47 20.99 -12.02 0.73
C MET A 47 21.71 -11.91 -0.63
N GLY A 48 22.53 -10.88 -0.83
CA GLY A 48 23.32 -10.71 -2.06
C GLY A 48 22.51 -10.29 -3.29
N TYR A 49 21.37 -9.63 -3.11
CA TYR A 49 20.58 -9.03 -4.20
C TYR A 49 20.95 -7.57 -4.44
N THR A 50 20.72 -7.10 -5.67
CA THR A 50 20.83 -5.68 -5.99
C THR A 50 19.51 -4.96 -5.69
N TYR A 51 19.52 -3.94 -4.85
CA TYR A 51 18.37 -3.06 -4.72
C TYR A 51 18.36 -2.00 -5.82
N LEU A 52 17.25 -1.92 -6.57
CA LEU A 52 17.02 -0.95 -7.63
C LEU A 52 15.86 -0.03 -7.25
N SER A 53 16.06 1.27 -7.37
CA SER A 53 15.02 2.26 -7.12
C SER A 53 14.49 2.85 -8.42
N VAL A 54 13.18 2.81 -8.58
CA VAL A 54 12.47 3.49 -9.67
C VAL A 54 12.27 4.96 -9.26
N PRO A 55 12.81 5.93 -10.01
CA PRO A 55 12.65 7.34 -9.68
C PRO A 55 11.22 7.81 -9.95
N HIS A 56 10.75 8.75 -9.15
CA HIS A 56 9.55 9.52 -9.45
C HIS A 56 9.87 10.70 -10.36
N SER A 57 8.85 11.22 -11.06
CA SER A 57 8.93 12.51 -11.71
C SER A 57 8.86 13.61 -10.67
N VAL A 58 9.82 14.52 -10.69
CA VAL A 58 9.82 15.71 -9.82
C VAL A 58 8.66 16.63 -10.16
N GLU A 59 8.31 16.73 -11.44
CA GLU A 59 7.23 17.58 -11.93
C GLU A 59 5.85 17.14 -11.48
N THR A 60 5.62 15.81 -11.46
CA THR A 60 4.28 15.27 -11.16
C THR A 60 4.18 14.61 -9.79
N GLY A 61 5.29 14.42 -9.08
CA GLY A 61 5.33 13.69 -7.81
C GLY A 61 4.93 12.22 -7.92
N THR A 62 4.86 11.64 -9.13
CA THR A 62 4.37 10.28 -9.38
C THR A 62 5.46 9.36 -9.93
N VAL A 63 5.20 8.07 -9.87
CA VAL A 63 5.99 7.06 -10.58
C VAL A 63 5.20 6.55 -11.78
N ASN A 64 5.75 6.74 -12.97
CA ASN A 64 5.13 6.17 -14.17
C ASN A 64 5.34 4.65 -14.17
N PRO A 65 4.28 3.83 -14.38
CA PRO A 65 4.39 2.38 -14.46
C PRO A 65 5.44 1.89 -15.47
N LYS A 66 5.65 2.61 -16.56
CA LYS A 66 6.69 2.28 -17.55
C LYS A 66 8.10 2.32 -16.97
N ASN A 67 8.36 3.18 -15.99
CA ASN A 67 9.68 3.26 -15.36
C ASN A 67 10.02 2.00 -14.55
N TYR A 68 9.02 1.24 -14.09
CA TYR A 68 9.22 -0.09 -13.53
C TYR A 68 9.74 -1.06 -14.59
N ALA A 69 9.23 -0.98 -15.82
CA ALA A 69 9.66 -1.87 -16.91
C ALA A 69 11.17 -1.77 -17.19
N ASP A 70 11.77 -0.60 -16.99
CA ASP A 70 13.21 -0.37 -17.23
C ASP A 70 14.08 -0.96 -16.12
N LYS A 71 13.52 -1.24 -14.95
CA LYS A 71 14.24 -1.80 -13.79
C LYS A 71 13.96 -3.27 -13.55
N ILE A 72 12.93 -3.83 -14.16
CA ILE A 72 12.52 -5.22 -13.99
C ILE A 72 13.13 -6.08 -15.11
N SER A 73 13.77 -7.17 -14.69
CA SER A 73 14.26 -8.25 -15.55
C SER A 73 13.71 -9.60 -15.08
N ASP A 74 14.00 -10.66 -15.80
CA ASP A 74 13.66 -12.05 -15.43
C ASP A 74 14.34 -12.50 -14.12
N THR A 75 15.42 -11.82 -13.72
CA THR A 75 16.11 -12.05 -12.45
C THR A 75 15.58 -11.18 -11.30
N THR A 76 14.56 -10.35 -11.51
CA THR A 76 13.90 -9.63 -10.41
C THR A 76 13.14 -10.61 -9.52
N ARG A 77 13.34 -10.52 -8.20
CA ARG A 77 12.81 -11.45 -7.20
C ARG A 77 11.69 -10.86 -6.36
N VAL A 78 11.82 -9.60 -5.99
CA VAL A 78 10.80 -8.90 -5.18
C VAL A 78 10.59 -7.51 -5.77
N VAL A 79 9.33 -7.10 -5.83
CA VAL A 79 8.94 -5.73 -6.18
C VAL A 79 8.10 -5.16 -5.05
N THR A 80 8.50 -4.00 -4.54
CA THR A 80 7.71 -3.25 -3.57
C THR A 80 7.00 -2.11 -4.27
N ILE A 81 5.75 -1.85 -3.88
CA ILE A 81 4.90 -0.79 -4.45
C ILE A 81 4.21 -0.06 -3.30
N VAL A 82 4.40 1.25 -3.19
CA VAL A 82 3.56 2.06 -2.32
C VAL A 82 2.24 2.39 -3.02
N HIS A 83 1.10 2.16 -2.39
CA HIS A 83 -0.22 2.44 -2.98
C HIS A 83 -0.52 3.94 -3.03
N ALA A 84 -0.25 4.64 -1.94
CA ALA A 84 -0.21 6.10 -1.89
C ALA A 84 1.06 6.54 -1.17
N SER A 85 1.79 7.48 -1.75
CA SER A 85 3.04 7.95 -1.18
C SER A 85 2.79 8.85 0.02
N PRO A 86 3.40 8.59 1.18
CA PRO A 86 3.36 9.53 2.30
C PRO A 86 4.18 10.81 2.03
N VAL A 87 5.03 10.81 1.02
CA VAL A 87 5.89 11.95 0.68
C VAL A 87 5.17 12.96 -0.20
N THR A 88 4.51 12.48 -1.26
CA THR A 88 3.87 13.35 -2.27
C THR A 88 2.34 13.29 -2.24
N GLY A 89 1.76 12.34 -1.51
CA GLY A 89 0.32 12.07 -1.49
C GLY A 89 -0.22 11.38 -2.76
N MET A 90 0.65 11.08 -3.72
CA MET A 90 0.24 10.53 -5.01
C MET A 90 -0.06 9.04 -4.94
N GLY A 91 -1.17 8.64 -5.54
CA GLY A 91 -1.55 7.25 -5.72
C GLY A 91 -0.75 6.57 -6.83
N THR A 92 -0.52 5.28 -6.67
CA THR A 92 0.22 4.45 -7.62
C THR A 92 -0.71 3.48 -8.35
N LYS A 93 -0.47 3.29 -9.64
CA LYS A 93 -1.27 2.40 -10.49
C LYS A 93 -0.87 0.93 -10.33
N ILE A 94 -1.24 0.31 -9.21
CA ILE A 94 -0.84 -1.06 -8.84
C ILE A 94 -1.12 -2.06 -9.94
N LYS A 95 -2.33 -2.06 -10.53
CA LYS A 95 -2.71 -3.01 -11.59
C LYS A 95 -1.80 -2.92 -12.82
N GLU A 96 -1.42 -1.72 -13.23
CA GLU A 96 -0.54 -1.52 -14.38
C GLU A 96 0.87 -2.02 -14.07
N ILE A 97 1.39 -1.68 -12.88
CA ILE A 97 2.72 -2.11 -12.43
C ILE A 97 2.77 -3.62 -12.26
N SER A 98 1.80 -4.23 -11.57
CA SER A 98 1.77 -5.68 -11.36
C SER A 98 1.68 -6.44 -12.69
N LYS A 99 0.93 -5.94 -13.67
CA LYS A 99 0.90 -6.51 -15.02
C LYS A 99 2.29 -6.51 -15.67
N ILE A 100 3.03 -5.40 -15.57
CA ILE A 100 4.41 -5.29 -16.09
C ILE A 100 5.33 -6.29 -15.36
N VAL A 101 5.24 -6.37 -14.03
CA VAL A 101 6.02 -7.32 -13.23
C VAL A 101 5.73 -8.75 -13.67
N ARG A 102 4.47 -9.14 -13.77
CA ARG A 102 4.08 -10.51 -14.15
C ARG A 102 4.51 -10.88 -15.57
N GLN A 103 4.59 -9.92 -16.47
CA GLN A 103 5.09 -10.14 -17.84
C GLN A 103 6.60 -10.36 -17.88
N LYS A 104 7.38 -9.59 -17.11
CA LYS A 104 8.85 -9.60 -17.17
C LYS A 104 9.50 -10.53 -16.14
N ALA A 105 8.88 -10.64 -14.97
CA ALA A 105 9.35 -11.43 -13.83
C ALA A 105 8.17 -12.18 -13.18
N PRO A 106 7.58 -13.18 -13.82
CA PRO A 106 6.35 -13.84 -13.36
C PRO A 106 6.49 -14.48 -11.98
N LEU A 107 7.70 -14.85 -11.59
CA LEU A 107 8.01 -15.45 -10.30
C LEU A 107 8.34 -14.42 -9.20
N ALA A 108 8.51 -13.15 -9.52
CA ALA A 108 8.79 -12.13 -8.52
C ALA A 108 7.61 -12.00 -7.52
N PHE A 109 7.91 -11.82 -6.24
CA PHE A 109 6.91 -11.45 -5.24
C PHE A 109 6.62 -9.96 -5.33
N ILE A 110 5.34 -9.58 -5.23
CA ILE A 110 4.89 -8.19 -5.25
C ILE A 110 4.29 -7.86 -3.89
N ILE A 111 4.94 -6.97 -3.14
CA ILE A 111 4.50 -6.52 -1.82
C ILE A 111 4.05 -5.07 -1.91
N VAL A 112 2.81 -4.81 -1.49
CA VAL A 112 2.21 -3.48 -1.55
C VAL A 112 2.10 -2.88 -0.15
N ASP A 113 2.65 -1.68 0.00
CA ASP A 113 2.41 -0.82 1.15
C ASP A 113 1.14 -0.01 0.90
N GLY A 114 0.03 -0.44 1.50
CA GLY A 114 -1.27 0.22 1.44
C GLY A 114 -1.58 1.09 2.65
N ILE A 115 -0.61 1.29 3.54
CA ILE A 115 -0.80 1.94 4.83
C ILE A 115 -1.41 3.33 4.69
N GLN A 116 -0.91 4.11 3.73
CA GLN A 116 -1.39 5.47 3.54
C GLN A 116 -2.69 5.53 2.71
N HIS A 117 -2.93 4.54 1.84
CA HIS A 117 -4.12 4.53 0.98
C HIS A 117 -5.39 4.02 1.69
N ALA A 118 -5.27 3.18 2.71
CA ALA A 118 -6.36 2.35 3.22
C ALA A 118 -7.63 3.11 3.63
N ALA A 119 -7.51 4.36 4.13
CA ALA A 119 -8.64 5.19 4.51
C ALA A 119 -9.20 6.06 3.36
N HIS A 120 -8.47 6.18 2.25
CA HIS A 120 -8.71 7.20 1.22
C HIS A 120 -9.31 6.65 -0.08
N GLY A 121 -9.63 5.37 -0.13
CA GLY A 121 -10.20 4.78 -1.34
C GLY A 121 -10.49 3.30 -1.24
N GLY A 122 -11.01 2.76 -2.33
CA GLY A 122 -11.30 1.32 -2.42
C GLY A 122 -10.03 0.49 -2.55
N ILE A 123 -10.00 -0.64 -1.85
CA ILE A 123 -8.97 -1.67 -1.98
C ILE A 123 -9.63 -2.90 -2.58
N ASP A 124 -9.14 -3.36 -3.73
CA ASP A 124 -9.63 -4.59 -4.40
C ASP A 124 -8.45 -5.51 -4.74
N ILE A 125 -7.98 -6.20 -3.72
CA ILE A 125 -6.78 -7.05 -3.76
C ILE A 125 -6.87 -8.12 -4.85
N GLU A 126 -8.05 -8.68 -5.08
CA GLU A 126 -8.28 -9.73 -6.09
C GLU A 126 -7.90 -9.26 -7.50
N THR A 127 -8.02 -7.96 -7.77
CA THR A 127 -7.72 -7.39 -9.08
C THR A 127 -6.27 -6.95 -9.25
N TYR A 128 -5.47 -6.93 -8.16
CA TYR A 128 -4.11 -6.39 -8.21
C TYR A 128 -3.06 -7.40 -8.66
N ASN A 129 -3.33 -8.71 -8.55
CA ASN A 129 -2.37 -9.78 -8.87
C ASN A 129 -1.03 -9.64 -8.12
N ILE A 130 -1.10 -9.46 -6.81
CA ILE A 130 0.01 -9.22 -5.88
C ILE A 130 0.16 -10.37 -4.89
N ASP A 131 1.21 -10.33 -4.06
CA ASP A 131 1.48 -11.38 -3.08
C ASP A 131 1.34 -10.92 -1.62
N GLY A 132 1.47 -9.64 -1.35
CA GLY A 132 1.26 -9.07 -0.03
C GLY A 132 0.69 -7.66 -0.10
N TYR A 133 -0.21 -7.33 0.85
CA TYR A 133 -0.77 -5.99 1.02
C TYR A 133 -0.85 -5.66 2.50
N VAL A 134 -0.26 -4.55 2.91
CA VAL A 134 -0.14 -4.18 4.33
C VAL A 134 -0.87 -2.89 4.61
N ILE A 135 -1.62 -2.86 5.72
CA ILE A 135 -2.28 -1.66 6.25
C ILE A 135 -1.93 -1.43 7.72
N SER A 136 -2.06 -0.19 8.16
CA SER A 136 -2.01 0.20 9.57
C SER A 136 -3.37 0.73 9.98
N PRO A 137 -4.13 -0.03 10.77
CA PRO A 137 -5.52 0.32 11.12
C PRO A 137 -5.71 1.68 11.77
N TYR A 138 -4.70 2.20 12.50
CA TYR A 138 -4.79 3.54 13.09
C TYR A 138 -4.95 4.66 12.05
N LYS A 139 -4.53 4.43 10.80
CA LYS A 139 -4.75 5.36 9.68
C LYS A 139 -6.12 5.19 9.01
N MET A 140 -6.92 4.23 9.46
CA MET A 140 -8.28 4.00 8.95
C MET A 140 -9.30 3.85 10.09
N PHE A 141 -9.39 4.88 10.89
CA PHE A 141 -10.39 5.06 11.97
C PHE A 141 -10.25 4.11 13.18
N SER A 142 -9.21 3.27 13.24
CA SER A 142 -8.94 2.36 14.35
C SER A 142 -7.85 2.92 15.28
N ARG A 143 -7.41 2.12 16.23
CA ARG A 143 -6.37 2.49 17.21
C ARG A 143 -4.98 2.05 16.78
N HIS A 144 -3.96 2.62 17.42
CA HIS A 144 -2.57 2.17 17.32
C HIS A 144 -2.36 0.77 17.94
N GLY A 145 -1.21 0.18 17.66
CA GLY A 145 -0.71 -1.02 18.33
C GLY A 145 -0.85 -2.30 17.52
N PHE A 146 -1.30 -2.23 16.25
CA PHE A 146 -1.31 -3.40 15.38
C PHE A 146 -1.27 -3.02 13.89
N GLY A 147 -0.86 -3.99 13.08
CA GLY A 147 -0.93 -3.96 11.63
C GLY A 147 -1.70 -5.15 11.09
N ILE A 148 -2.21 -5.03 9.88
CA ILE A 148 -2.87 -6.12 9.15
C ILE A 148 -2.19 -6.31 7.81
N ALA A 149 -1.93 -7.56 7.45
CA ALA A 149 -1.46 -7.94 6.13
C ALA A 149 -2.36 -9.00 5.52
N TRP A 150 -2.67 -8.83 4.25
CA TRP A 150 -3.12 -9.91 3.39
C TRP A 150 -1.92 -10.51 2.68
N VAL A 151 -1.89 -11.84 2.56
CA VAL A 151 -0.85 -12.58 1.85
C VAL A 151 -1.48 -13.59 0.89
N SER A 152 -0.90 -13.72 -0.31
CA SER A 152 -1.29 -14.75 -1.28
C SER A 152 -0.90 -16.16 -0.77
N ASP A 153 -1.54 -17.19 -1.28
CA ASP A 153 -1.17 -18.58 -0.97
C ASP A 153 0.30 -18.85 -1.29
N ARG A 154 0.81 -18.26 -2.36
CA ARG A 154 2.22 -18.40 -2.76
C ARG A 154 3.17 -17.83 -1.71
N LEU A 155 2.89 -16.65 -1.16
CA LEU A 155 3.70 -16.06 -0.10
C LEU A 155 3.47 -16.74 1.25
N ARG A 156 2.22 -17.11 1.55
CA ARG A 156 1.85 -17.79 2.82
C ARG A 156 2.62 -19.08 3.02
N ASN A 157 2.87 -19.82 1.96
CA ASN A 157 3.55 -21.11 2.01
C ASN A 157 5.09 -21.00 1.97
N THR A 158 5.66 -19.79 2.00
CA THR A 158 7.10 -19.61 2.08
C THR A 158 7.62 -19.88 3.51
N PRO A 159 8.91 -20.24 3.67
CA PRO A 159 9.53 -20.31 4.99
C PRO A 159 9.41 -18.96 5.72
N HIS A 160 8.92 -19.00 6.95
CA HIS A 160 8.76 -17.80 7.80
C HIS A 160 8.97 -18.16 9.27
N GLU A 161 9.10 -17.14 10.11
CA GLU A 161 9.18 -17.33 11.55
C GLU A 161 7.87 -17.89 12.08
N LYS A 162 7.96 -18.94 12.87
CA LYS A 162 6.85 -19.58 13.60
C LYS A 162 7.34 -20.19 14.90
N LEU A 163 6.43 -20.41 15.82
CA LEU A 163 6.73 -21.15 17.03
C LEU A 163 6.93 -22.63 16.70
N ASP A 164 7.86 -23.26 17.36
CA ASP A 164 8.09 -24.71 17.24
C ASP A 164 6.82 -25.47 17.65
N GLY A 165 6.44 -26.44 16.84
CA GLY A 165 5.18 -27.18 17.02
C GLY A 165 3.90 -26.42 16.63
N GLY A 166 3.99 -25.15 16.23
CA GLY A 166 2.85 -24.38 15.75
C GLY A 166 2.41 -24.77 14.33
N PRO A 167 1.16 -24.39 13.91
CA PRO A 167 0.67 -24.61 12.57
C PRO A 167 1.61 -24.01 11.50
N SER A 168 1.77 -24.72 10.38
CA SER A 168 2.72 -24.32 9.33
C SER A 168 2.39 -22.99 8.66
N ASP A 169 1.13 -22.58 8.69
CA ASP A 169 0.59 -21.36 8.07
C ASP A 169 0.34 -20.24 9.09
N ASN A 170 0.75 -20.42 10.34
CA ASN A 170 0.61 -19.37 11.36
C ASN A 170 1.75 -18.36 11.26
N TRP A 171 1.43 -17.17 10.80
CA TRP A 171 2.35 -16.04 10.69
C TRP A 171 2.34 -15.12 11.91
N GLU A 172 1.45 -15.35 12.86
CA GLU A 172 1.33 -14.55 14.07
C GLU A 172 2.27 -15.09 15.15
N LEU A 173 3.06 -14.18 15.73
CA LEU A 173 3.96 -14.49 16.83
C LEU A 173 3.49 -13.81 18.11
N GLY A 174 3.43 -14.59 19.20
CA GLY A 174 3.09 -14.09 20.52
C GLY A 174 1.61 -13.76 20.72
N THR A 175 1.29 -13.39 21.95
CA THR A 175 -0.07 -12.96 22.36
C THR A 175 -0.30 -11.52 21.95
N ARG A 176 -1.42 -11.26 21.31
CA ARG A 176 -1.80 -9.92 20.81
C ARG A 176 -2.89 -9.27 21.65
N ASP A 177 -3.00 -7.96 21.55
CA ASP A 177 -4.10 -7.20 22.14
C ASP A 177 -5.40 -7.46 21.37
N THR A 178 -6.24 -8.34 21.92
CA THR A 178 -7.54 -8.69 21.32
C THR A 178 -8.48 -7.48 21.25
N GLY A 179 -8.36 -6.52 22.19
CA GLY A 179 -9.11 -5.27 22.14
C GLY A 179 -8.74 -4.42 20.93
N ALA A 180 -7.46 -4.40 20.53
CA ALA A 180 -7.04 -3.73 19.32
C ALA A 180 -7.67 -4.37 18.09
N TYR A 181 -7.75 -5.70 18.03
CA TYR A 181 -8.36 -6.41 16.90
C TYR A 181 -9.88 -6.19 16.83
N ALA A 182 -10.55 -6.12 17.98
CA ALA A 182 -12.00 -5.83 18.03
C ALA A 182 -12.34 -4.50 17.35
N THR A 183 -11.46 -3.48 17.44
CA THR A 183 -11.70 -2.20 16.78
C THR A 183 -11.80 -2.29 15.24
N MET A 184 -11.26 -3.34 14.62
CA MET A 184 -11.46 -3.56 13.18
C MET A 184 -12.88 -4.01 12.83
N SER A 185 -13.57 -4.68 13.75
CA SER A 185 -14.99 -4.97 13.59
C SER A 185 -15.80 -3.68 13.60
N ASP A 186 -15.48 -2.75 14.49
CA ASP A 186 -16.14 -1.44 14.57
C ASP A 186 -15.86 -0.61 13.29
N VAL A 187 -14.62 -0.62 12.79
CA VAL A 187 -14.27 0.03 11.51
C VAL A 187 -15.05 -0.57 10.35
N LYS A 188 -15.18 -1.90 10.29
CA LYS A 188 -16.00 -2.57 9.28
C LYS A 188 -17.47 -2.14 9.37
N GLU A 189 -18.02 -2.10 10.57
CA GLU A 189 -19.40 -1.68 10.80
C GLU A 189 -19.62 -0.22 10.39
N TYR A 190 -18.70 0.67 10.77
CA TYR A 190 -18.70 2.07 10.35
C TYR A 190 -18.68 2.22 8.83
N MET A 191 -17.78 1.50 8.14
CA MET A 191 -17.71 1.55 6.67
C MET A 191 -18.97 0.97 6.01
N CYS A 192 -19.56 -0.08 6.57
CA CYS A 192 -20.85 -0.59 6.10
C CYS A 192 -21.98 0.42 6.33
N TRP A 193 -22.03 1.04 7.50
CA TRP A 193 -23.01 2.09 7.82
C TRP A 193 -22.90 3.26 6.84
N LEU A 194 -21.69 3.78 6.64
CA LEU A 194 -21.45 4.86 5.67
C LEU A 194 -21.84 4.43 4.24
N GLY A 195 -21.49 3.22 3.86
CA GLY A 195 -21.76 2.71 2.51
C GLY A 195 -23.23 2.57 2.19
N LYS A 196 -24.08 2.31 3.19
CA LYS A 196 -25.54 2.23 3.00
C LYS A 196 -26.17 3.52 2.50
N GLU A 197 -25.52 4.67 2.75
CA GLU A 197 -25.96 5.96 2.21
C GLU A 197 -25.74 6.07 0.68
N PHE A 198 -24.85 5.23 0.12
CA PHE A 198 -24.43 5.29 -1.30
C PHE A 198 -24.78 4.05 -2.12
N THR A 199 -25.24 2.96 -1.49
CA THR A 199 -25.71 1.75 -2.18
C THR A 199 -26.89 1.13 -1.47
N LYS A 200 -27.79 0.51 -2.27
CA LYS A 200 -28.90 -0.31 -1.76
C LYS A 200 -28.51 -1.77 -1.57
N ASN A 201 -27.27 -2.14 -1.90
CA ASN A 201 -26.80 -3.51 -1.75
C ASN A 201 -26.58 -3.83 -0.27
N ASN A 202 -27.07 -4.98 0.19
CA ASN A 202 -26.94 -5.42 1.58
C ASN A 202 -25.65 -6.22 1.84
N ASP A 203 -24.87 -6.52 0.81
CA ASP A 203 -23.57 -7.18 0.97
C ASP A 203 -22.55 -6.22 1.58
N SER A 204 -21.89 -6.66 2.66
CA SER A 204 -20.92 -5.84 3.40
C SER A 204 -19.75 -5.37 2.54
N ARG A 205 -19.28 -6.21 1.61
CA ARG A 205 -18.18 -5.85 0.71
C ARG A 205 -18.59 -4.72 -0.23
N GLU A 206 -19.80 -4.78 -0.78
CA GLU A 206 -20.31 -3.73 -1.66
C GLU A 206 -20.58 -2.43 -0.91
N GLN A 207 -21.03 -2.51 0.35
CA GLN A 207 -21.17 -1.34 1.21
C GLN A 207 -19.81 -0.69 1.50
N ILE A 208 -18.79 -1.47 1.86
CA ILE A 208 -17.43 -0.97 2.10
C ILE A 208 -16.84 -0.34 0.82
N LYS A 209 -17.05 -0.94 -0.34
CA LYS A 209 -16.63 -0.35 -1.63
C LYS A 209 -17.33 0.98 -1.90
N ALA A 210 -18.63 1.06 -1.63
CA ALA A 210 -19.41 2.30 -1.81
C ALA A 210 -18.92 3.40 -0.86
N ALA A 211 -18.63 3.07 0.40
CA ALA A 211 -18.04 3.99 1.36
C ALA A 211 -16.68 4.50 0.91
N GLY A 212 -15.76 3.60 0.53
CA GLY A 212 -14.43 3.96 0.04
C GLY A 212 -14.48 4.88 -1.19
N LYS A 213 -15.41 4.59 -2.12
CA LYS A 213 -15.63 5.48 -3.28
C LYS A 213 -16.17 6.86 -2.85
N ALA A 214 -17.12 6.91 -1.94
CA ALA A 214 -17.69 8.16 -1.45
C ALA A 214 -16.64 9.04 -0.75
N ILE A 215 -15.79 8.43 0.10
CA ILE A 215 -14.64 9.11 0.72
C ILE A 215 -13.73 9.68 -0.35
N GLN A 216 -13.30 8.87 -1.31
CA GLN A 216 -12.43 9.31 -2.40
C GLN A 216 -13.01 10.46 -3.21
N ASP A 217 -14.29 10.37 -3.58
CA ASP A 217 -14.96 11.41 -4.36
C ASP A 217 -15.11 12.73 -3.56
N TYR A 218 -15.32 12.63 -2.24
CA TYR A 218 -15.42 13.79 -1.36
C TYR A 218 -14.06 14.48 -1.19
N GLU A 219 -13.00 13.72 -0.92
CA GLU A 219 -11.65 14.25 -0.77
C GLU A 219 -11.15 14.88 -2.07
N ARG A 220 -11.53 14.32 -3.23
CA ARG A 220 -11.23 14.96 -4.53
C ARG A 220 -11.90 16.33 -4.65
N LYS A 221 -13.16 16.47 -4.23
CA LYS A 221 -13.86 17.76 -4.24
C LYS A 221 -13.20 18.79 -3.34
N ILE A 222 -12.77 18.36 -2.13
CA ILE A 222 -12.04 19.25 -1.20
C ILE A 222 -10.70 19.68 -1.81
N THR A 223 -9.96 18.74 -2.40
CA THR A 223 -8.68 19.04 -3.05
C THR A 223 -8.87 19.98 -4.24
N ASP A 224 -9.89 19.75 -5.05
CA ASP A 224 -10.22 20.62 -6.19
C ASP A 224 -10.58 22.04 -5.72
N ALA A 225 -11.43 22.16 -4.70
CA ALA A 225 -11.77 23.45 -4.11
C ALA A 225 -10.54 24.18 -3.53
N LEU A 226 -9.62 23.45 -2.88
CA LEU A 226 -8.39 24.05 -2.37
C LEU A 226 -7.46 24.54 -3.49
N VAL A 227 -7.34 23.77 -4.57
CA VAL A 227 -6.43 24.10 -5.68
C VAL A 227 -7.03 25.15 -6.59
N ASN A 228 -8.29 24.98 -7.02
CA ASN A 228 -8.93 25.80 -8.04
C ASN A 228 -9.87 26.87 -7.48
N GLY A 229 -10.08 26.89 -6.16
CA GLY A 229 -11.01 27.78 -5.50
C GLY A 229 -12.44 27.24 -5.45
N LEU A 230 -13.30 27.95 -4.71
CA LEU A 230 -14.72 27.61 -4.58
C LEU A 230 -15.53 28.90 -4.54
N ASP A 231 -16.53 29.01 -5.39
CA ASP A 231 -17.37 30.20 -5.55
C ASP A 231 -16.52 31.45 -5.82
N ASN A 232 -16.51 32.42 -4.90
CA ASN A 232 -15.72 33.65 -4.98
C ASN A 232 -14.37 33.60 -4.26
N LEU A 233 -13.99 32.42 -3.73
CA LEU A 233 -12.73 32.23 -3.03
C LEU A 233 -11.65 31.74 -4.00
N LYS A 234 -10.50 32.39 -3.96
CA LYS A 234 -9.32 31.98 -4.74
C LYS A 234 -8.78 30.65 -4.26
N GLY A 235 -8.41 29.80 -5.21
CA GLY A 235 -7.64 28.58 -4.95
C GLY A 235 -6.12 28.83 -4.94
N LEU A 236 -5.36 27.82 -4.58
CA LEU A 236 -3.89 27.90 -4.58
C LEU A 236 -3.33 28.22 -5.96
N ALA A 237 -3.97 27.75 -7.03
CA ALA A 237 -3.56 28.01 -8.41
C ALA A 237 -3.70 29.49 -8.83
N ASP A 238 -4.45 30.30 -8.09
CA ASP A 238 -4.66 31.73 -8.39
C ASP A 238 -3.54 32.63 -7.80
N PHE A 239 -2.58 32.07 -7.09
CA PHE A 239 -1.47 32.79 -6.49
C PHE A 239 -0.19 32.62 -7.32
N GLU A 240 0.43 33.74 -7.72
CA GLU A 240 1.62 33.75 -8.59
C GLU A 240 2.83 33.00 -8.01
N ASP A 241 2.97 32.97 -6.69
CA ASP A 241 4.07 32.30 -5.99
C ASP A 241 3.81 30.80 -5.71
N VAL A 242 2.69 30.26 -6.20
CA VAL A 242 2.30 28.88 -5.95
C VAL A 242 2.25 28.10 -7.25
N GLU A 243 3.14 27.14 -7.40
CA GLU A 243 3.10 26.16 -8.48
C GLU A 243 2.25 24.97 -8.08
N THR A 244 1.13 24.77 -8.78
CA THR A 244 0.27 23.60 -8.57
C THR A 244 0.56 22.55 -9.62
N VAL A 245 0.77 21.31 -9.18
CA VAL A 245 0.90 20.17 -10.09
C VAL A 245 -0.44 19.44 -10.17
N SER A 246 -0.78 18.93 -11.35
CA SER A 246 -2.02 18.18 -11.55
C SER A 246 -1.95 16.84 -10.83
N TYR A 247 -2.70 16.68 -9.75
CA TYR A 247 -2.81 15.44 -8.99
C TYR A 247 -4.09 14.71 -9.40
N THR A 248 -3.94 13.47 -9.80
CA THR A 248 -5.09 12.59 -10.11
C THR A 248 -5.59 11.81 -8.91
N HIS A 249 -4.89 11.89 -7.75
CA HIS A 249 -5.19 11.15 -6.54
C HIS A 249 -4.95 11.97 -5.27
N LEU A 250 -5.54 11.50 -4.18
CA LEU A 250 -5.57 12.11 -2.88
C LEU A 250 -4.18 12.40 -2.29
N ARG A 251 -4.09 13.52 -1.60
CA ARG A 251 -3.00 13.77 -0.66
C ARG A 251 -3.28 13.00 0.62
N ALA A 252 -2.31 12.23 1.07
CA ALA A 252 -2.27 11.79 2.43
C ALA A 252 -1.80 12.96 3.31
N HIS A 253 -2.59 13.36 4.26
CA HIS A 253 -2.13 14.28 5.30
C HIS A 253 -1.34 13.48 6.33
N GLU A 254 -0.03 13.68 6.36
CA GLU A 254 0.71 13.40 7.58
C GLU A 254 0.45 14.57 8.52
N THR A 255 -0.27 14.31 9.59
CA THR A 255 -0.20 15.15 10.78
C THR A 255 1.17 14.94 11.40
N LEU A 256 1.95 15.99 11.48
CA LEU A 256 3.19 16.10 12.27
C LEU A 256 2.95 15.72 13.73
#